data_ba25f794fd6259b69d2fb99fdadc7a48
#
_entry.id   ba25f794fd6259b69d2fb99fdadc7a48
#
_cell.length_a   1.000
_cell.length_b   1.000
_cell.length_c   1.000
_cell.angle_alpha   90.00
_cell.angle_beta   90.00
_cell.angle_gamma   90.00
#
_symmetry.space_group_name_H-M   'P 1'
#
loop_
_entity.id
_entity.type
_entity.pdbx_description
1 polymer ?
#
loop_
_entity_poly.entity_id
_entity_poly.type
_entity_poly.pdbx_seq_one_letter_code
_entity_poly.pdbx_strand_id
1 'polypeptide(L)'
;MNTGSFTNDMTTFRTEDDVLTLLIHLGYLGYDSNEKCVFIPNNEIRSEYVNAVSVSDWGEVSQALKNSADILNAIWQRRPEQVAEGIRQAHFETSHIQYNDENALSYTISLALYAARNFYTVHRELAGGKGFADMVYIPRKKYPEKPALVVELKWDKSAAGAISQIKGKEYCESLEEYQGNLLLVGINYDVKTKEHSCVIEEFVK
;
A
#
# COMPACT_ATOMS: atom_id res chain seq x y z
N MET A 1 12.22 4.41 18.81
CA MET A 1 11.97 5.74 19.39
C MET A 1 12.76 5.88 20.70
N ASN A 2 13.47 6.99 20.88
CA ASN A 2 14.21 7.29 22.11
C ASN A 2 13.43 8.33 22.94
N THR A 3 12.78 7.91 24.01
CA THR A 3 11.95 8.76 24.89
C THR A 3 12.77 9.53 25.94
N GLY A 4 14.08 9.32 26.01
CA GLY A 4 14.97 9.88 27.04
C GLY A 4 15.58 11.24 26.73
N SER A 5 15.46 11.75 25.50
CA SER A 5 16.10 12.99 25.07
C SER A 5 15.22 14.24 25.17
N PHE A 6 13.93 14.08 25.44
CA PHE A 6 12.99 15.17 25.50
C PHE A 6 13.06 15.90 26.84
N THR A 7 13.47 17.15 26.83
CA THR A 7 13.42 18.07 27.98
C THR A 7 12.21 18.97 27.81
N ASN A 8 11.08 18.62 28.26
CA ASN A 8 9.76 19.32 28.35
C ASN A 8 9.71 20.83 27.96
N ASP A 9 10.53 21.23 27.01
CA ASP A 9 10.64 22.60 26.50
C ASP A 9 10.19 22.63 25.03
N MET A 10 9.05 23.26 24.78
CA MET A 10 8.45 23.36 23.45
C MET A 10 9.31 24.13 22.43
N THR A 11 10.44 24.68 22.84
CA THR A 11 11.35 25.44 21.95
C THR A 11 12.50 24.62 21.39
N THR A 12 12.63 23.36 21.80
CA THR A 12 13.82 22.52 21.49
C THR A 12 13.52 21.26 20.68
N PHE A 13 12.48 21.25 19.85
CA PHE A 13 12.27 20.14 18.92
C PHE A 13 13.41 20.08 17.91
N ARG A 14 14.21 19.02 17.95
CA ARG A 14 15.33 18.77 17.05
C ARG A 14 15.14 17.52 16.21
N THR A 15 14.31 16.60 16.69
CA THR A 15 14.11 15.29 16.08
C THR A 15 12.62 14.94 16.04
N GLU A 16 12.27 14.01 15.18
CA GLU A 16 10.93 13.42 15.12
C GLU A 16 10.55 12.76 16.47
N ASP A 17 11.51 12.14 17.15
CA ASP A 17 11.31 11.53 18.45
C ASP A 17 10.89 12.55 19.55
N ASP A 18 11.35 13.79 19.46
CA ASP A 18 10.95 14.85 20.41
C ASP A 18 9.47 15.21 20.23
N VAL A 19 9.01 15.33 18.99
CA VAL A 19 7.60 15.60 18.67
C VAL A 19 6.71 14.45 19.14
N LEU A 20 7.09 13.21 18.81
CA LEU A 20 6.33 12.03 19.21
C LEU A 20 6.29 11.88 20.72
N THR A 21 7.39 12.18 21.44
CA THR A 21 7.44 12.15 22.90
C THR A 21 6.51 13.21 23.52
N LEU A 22 6.47 14.42 22.95
CA LEU A 22 5.51 15.43 23.40
C LEU A 22 4.07 14.94 23.24
N LEU A 23 3.72 14.37 22.09
CA LEU A 23 2.37 13.86 21.82
C LEU A 23 1.97 12.73 22.79
N ILE A 24 2.94 11.91 23.25
CA ILE A 24 2.72 10.91 24.30
C ILE A 24 2.39 11.61 25.63
N HIS A 25 3.20 12.60 26.04
CA HIS A 25 2.98 13.33 27.29
C HIS A 25 1.66 14.08 27.32
N LEU A 26 1.21 14.58 26.16
CA LEU A 26 -0.09 15.25 26.03
C LEU A 26 -1.27 14.26 25.92
N GLY A 27 -1.02 12.95 25.84
CA GLY A 27 -2.06 11.93 25.73
C GLY A 27 -2.63 11.74 24.31
N TYR A 28 -2.04 12.37 23.30
CA TYR A 28 -2.43 12.18 21.90
C TYR A 28 -1.90 10.87 21.31
N LEU A 29 -0.82 10.32 21.86
CA LEU A 29 -0.27 9.01 21.47
C LEU A 29 -0.06 8.14 22.71
N GLY A 30 -0.23 6.83 22.53
CA GLY A 30 0.26 5.82 23.46
C GLY A 30 1.65 5.32 23.02
N TYR A 31 2.41 4.76 23.95
CA TYR A 31 3.70 4.15 23.67
C TYR A 31 3.72 2.69 24.15
N ASP A 32 4.06 1.78 23.24
CA ASP A 32 4.33 0.38 23.57
C ASP A 32 5.84 0.20 23.79
N SER A 33 6.22 -0.07 25.03
CA SER A 33 7.63 -0.25 25.42
C SER A 33 8.25 -1.55 24.92
N ASN A 34 7.43 -2.57 24.62
CA ASN A 34 7.92 -3.86 24.11
C ASN A 34 8.21 -3.76 22.60
N GLU A 35 7.26 -3.20 21.85
CA GLU A 35 7.37 -3.03 20.40
C GLU A 35 8.15 -1.74 20.03
N LYS A 36 8.43 -0.86 21.00
CA LYS A 36 9.08 0.45 20.83
C LYS A 36 8.40 1.33 19.77
N CYS A 37 7.09 1.23 19.70
CA CYS A 37 6.28 1.98 18.74
C CYS A 37 5.26 2.89 19.45
N VAL A 38 4.81 3.91 18.74
CA VAL A 38 3.71 4.76 19.15
C VAL A 38 2.42 4.30 18.49
N PHE A 39 1.28 4.51 19.15
CA PHE A 39 -0.04 4.17 18.62
C PHE A 39 -1.08 5.20 19.04
N ILE A 40 -2.18 5.28 18.29
CA ILE A 40 -3.33 6.11 18.65
C ILE A 40 -4.15 5.38 19.73
N PRO A 41 -4.30 5.96 20.95
CA PRO A 41 -4.79 5.20 22.10
C PRO A 41 -6.27 4.87 22.04
N ASN A 42 -7.10 5.67 21.36
CA ASN A 42 -8.54 5.49 21.30
C ASN A 42 -9.17 6.13 20.06
N ASN A 43 -10.47 5.91 19.84
CA ASN A 43 -11.21 6.38 18.67
C ASN A 43 -11.44 7.91 18.70
N GLU A 44 -11.54 8.52 19.87
CA GLU A 44 -11.72 9.97 20.03
C GLU A 44 -10.49 10.70 19.49
N ILE A 45 -9.31 10.32 19.94
CA ILE A 45 -8.04 10.87 19.44
C ILE A 45 -7.85 10.58 17.96
N ARG A 46 -8.26 9.39 17.49
CA ARG A 46 -8.22 9.07 16.05
C ARG A 46 -9.09 10.03 15.25
N SER A 47 -10.28 10.35 15.74
CA SER A 47 -11.19 11.30 15.08
C SER A 47 -10.58 12.69 15.02
N GLU A 48 -9.92 13.15 16.10
CA GLU A 48 -9.23 14.44 16.14
C GLU A 48 -8.09 14.51 15.12
N TYR A 49 -7.28 13.44 14.97
CA TYR A 49 -6.25 13.39 13.93
C TYR A 49 -6.85 13.42 12.52
N VAL A 50 -7.93 12.69 12.28
CA VAL A 50 -8.63 12.72 10.99
C VAL A 50 -9.17 14.11 10.70
N ASN A 51 -9.79 14.77 11.68
CA ASN A 51 -10.30 16.13 11.55
C ASN A 51 -9.17 17.13 11.28
N ALA A 52 -8.08 17.07 12.05
CA ALA A 52 -6.93 17.94 11.89
C ALA A 52 -6.30 17.83 10.49
N VAL A 53 -6.16 16.60 9.99
CA VAL A 53 -5.64 16.32 8.63
C VAL A 53 -6.61 16.79 7.55
N SER A 54 -7.92 16.72 7.81
CA SER A 54 -8.96 17.13 6.82
C SER A 54 -9.11 18.65 6.69
N VAL A 55 -8.76 19.41 7.73
CA VAL A 55 -8.96 20.88 7.78
C VAL A 55 -7.71 21.66 7.33
N SER A 56 -6.53 21.05 7.38
CA SER A 56 -5.28 21.67 6.90
C SER A 56 -5.07 21.45 5.39
N ASP A 57 -4.05 22.11 4.80
CA ASP A 57 -3.62 21.96 3.39
C ASP A 57 -3.20 20.52 2.97
N TRP A 58 -3.56 19.54 3.79
CA TRP A 58 -3.40 18.11 3.54
C TRP A 58 -4.54 17.52 2.68
N GLY A 59 -5.37 18.36 2.08
CA GLY A 59 -6.47 17.91 1.21
C GLY A 59 -6.01 16.95 0.12
N GLU A 60 -4.87 17.20 -0.51
CA GLU A 60 -4.27 16.33 -1.51
C GLU A 60 -3.84 14.96 -0.93
N VAL A 61 -3.20 14.95 0.25
CA VAL A 61 -2.79 13.72 0.92
C VAL A 61 -4.00 12.90 1.36
N SER A 62 -5.01 13.56 1.93
CA SER A 62 -6.26 12.91 2.32
C SER A 62 -6.99 12.32 1.10
N GLN A 63 -6.99 13.04 -0.03
CA GLN A 63 -7.56 12.55 -1.28
C GLN A 63 -6.78 11.36 -1.84
N ALA A 64 -5.45 11.42 -1.82
CA ALA A 64 -4.60 10.31 -2.25
C ALA A 64 -4.81 9.04 -1.42
N LEU A 65 -4.96 9.18 -0.09
CA LEU A 65 -5.29 8.05 0.79
C LEU A 65 -6.67 7.46 0.50
N LYS A 66 -7.66 8.31 0.22
CA LYS A 66 -9.01 7.88 -0.18
C LYS A 66 -8.97 7.15 -1.53
N ASN A 67 -8.31 7.73 -2.52
CA ASN A 67 -8.12 7.12 -3.83
C ASN A 67 -7.44 5.74 -3.70
N SER A 68 -6.43 5.62 -2.84
CA SER A 68 -5.78 4.35 -2.56
C SER A 68 -6.71 3.30 -1.94
N ALA A 69 -7.62 3.71 -1.05
CA ALA A 69 -8.63 2.81 -0.49
C ALA A 69 -9.65 2.37 -1.55
N ASP A 70 -10.04 3.26 -2.44
CA ASP A 70 -10.97 2.97 -3.54
C ASP A 70 -10.36 1.98 -4.55
N ILE A 71 -9.07 2.15 -4.89
CA ILE A 71 -8.33 1.18 -5.73
C ILE A 71 -8.29 -0.20 -5.07
N LEU A 72 -7.96 -0.27 -3.79
CA LEU A 72 -7.93 -1.54 -3.06
C LEU A 72 -9.30 -2.22 -3.02
N ASN A 73 -10.37 -1.45 -2.80
CA ASN A 73 -11.74 -1.95 -2.85
C ASN A 73 -12.10 -2.47 -4.25
N ALA A 74 -11.67 -1.79 -5.32
CA ALA A 74 -11.87 -2.23 -6.70
C ALA A 74 -11.15 -3.56 -6.98
N ILE A 75 -9.95 -3.79 -6.42
CA ILE A 75 -9.26 -5.09 -6.50
C ILE A 75 -10.08 -6.18 -5.83
N TRP A 76 -10.56 -5.96 -4.60
CA TRP A 76 -11.39 -6.94 -3.89
C TRP A 76 -12.70 -7.27 -4.62
N GLN A 77 -13.27 -6.29 -5.31
CA GLN A 77 -14.49 -6.43 -6.11
C GLN A 77 -14.22 -6.92 -7.54
N ARG A 78 -12.97 -7.17 -7.89
CA ARG A 78 -12.54 -7.65 -9.23
C ARG A 78 -13.01 -6.70 -10.36
N ARG A 79 -12.77 -5.39 -10.18
CA ARG A 79 -13.12 -4.33 -11.15
C ARG A 79 -11.85 -3.76 -11.77
N PRO A 80 -11.25 -4.45 -12.78
CA PRO A 80 -9.94 -4.09 -13.31
C PRO A 80 -9.92 -2.69 -13.96
N GLU A 81 -11.01 -2.25 -14.59
CA GLU A 81 -11.09 -0.93 -15.21
C GLU A 81 -11.00 0.18 -14.16
N GLN A 82 -11.63 0.00 -13.01
CA GLN A 82 -11.56 0.96 -11.90
C GLN A 82 -10.18 1.00 -11.28
N VAL A 83 -9.49 -0.14 -11.20
CA VAL A 83 -8.10 -0.21 -10.74
C VAL A 83 -7.18 0.54 -11.69
N ALA A 84 -7.29 0.28 -13.00
CA ALA A 84 -6.49 0.96 -14.02
C ALA A 84 -6.69 2.48 -14.00
N GLU A 85 -7.93 2.95 -13.90
CA GLU A 85 -8.26 4.37 -13.82
C GLU A 85 -7.72 5.01 -12.53
N GLY A 86 -7.87 4.36 -11.37
CA GLY A 86 -7.34 4.86 -10.11
C GLY A 86 -5.82 4.98 -10.12
N ILE A 87 -5.12 4.01 -10.74
CA ILE A 87 -3.67 4.07 -10.92
C ILE A 87 -3.29 5.21 -11.88
N ARG A 88 -4.05 5.42 -12.95
CA ARG A 88 -3.83 6.52 -13.89
C ARG A 88 -3.92 7.88 -13.18
N GLN A 89 -4.89 8.06 -12.29
CA GLN A 89 -5.04 9.28 -11.49
C GLN A 89 -3.85 9.46 -10.53
N ALA A 90 -3.46 8.42 -9.79
CA ALA A 90 -2.29 8.45 -8.91
C ALA A 90 -1.00 8.77 -9.67
N HIS A 91 -0.86 8.26 -10.90
CA HIS A 91 0.27 8.60 -11.78
C HIS A 91 0.28 10.08 -12.16
N PHE A 92 -0.86 10.66 -12.50
CA PHE A 92 -0.98 12.08 -12.84
C PHE A 92 -0.60 12.99 -11.68
N GLU A 93 -1.01 12.64 -10.47
CA GLU A 93 -0.69 13.38 -9.23
C GLU A 93 0.80 13.31 -8.89
N THR A 94 1.50 12.24 -9.31
CA THR A 94 2.93 12.02 -9.07
C THR A 94 3.83 12.41 -10.25
N SER A 95 3.32 13.09 -11.27
CA SER A 95 3.94 13.32 -12.58
C SER A 95 5.26 14.11 -12.59
N HIS A 96 5.76 14.59 -11.46
CA HIS A 96 7.11 15.17 -11.33
C HIS A 96 8.23 14.10 -11.30
N ILE A 97 7.89 12.84 -11.17
CA ILE A 97 8.82 11.71 -11.27
C ILE A 97 8.88 11.31 -12.75
N GLN A 98 10.06 11.27 -13.33
CA GLN A 98 10.23 10.72 -14.68
C GLN A 98 9.76 9.26 -14.70
N TYR A 99 8.65 9.02 -15.36
CA TYR A 99 8.01 7.70 -15.48
C TYR A 99 8.65 6.98 -16.68
N ASN A 100 9.80 6.37 -16.44
CA ASN A 100 10.69 5.91 -17.51
C ASN A 100 10.87 4.39 -17.55
N ASP A 101 10.51 3.67 -16.50
CA ASP A 101 10.79 2.25 -16.39
C ASP A 101 9.83 1.53 -15.42
N GLU A 102 10.02 0.22 -15.33
CA GLU A 102 9.25 -0.67 -14.45
C GLU A 102 9.41 -0.32 -12.96
N ASN A 103 10.55 0.26 -12.55
CA ASN A 103 10.77 0.71 -11.18
C ASN A 103 9.88 1.90 -10.84
N ALA A 104 9.78 2.88 -11.74
CA ALA A 104 8.89 4.02 -11.56
C ALA A 104 7.42 3.56 -11.45
N LEU A 105 7.01 2.59 -12.29
CA LEU A 105 5.70 1.95 -12.18
C LEU A 105 5.52 1.30 -10.81
N SER A 106 6.49 0.54 -10.32
CA SER A 106 6.45 -0.12 -9.01
C SER A 106 6.28 0.87 -7.85
N TYR A 107 6.96 2.02 -7.90
CA TYR A 107 6.78 3.09 -6.89
C TYR A 107 5.38 3.68 -6.95
N THR A 108 4.86 3.99 -8.14
CA THR A 108 3.50 4.54 -8.31
C THR A 108 2.44 3.56 -7.79
N ILE A 109 2.56 2.27 -8.11
CA ILE A 109 1.65 1.25 -7.61
C ILE A 109 1.74 1.11 -6.08
N SER A 110 2.93 1.23 -5.51
CA SER A 110 3.10 1.19 -4.05
C SER A 110 2.40 2.35 -3.34
N LEU A 111 2.35 3.53 -3.96
CA LEU A 111 1.60 4.69 -3.46
C LEU A 111 0.10 4.51 -3.71
N ALA A 112 -0.28 4.10 -4.92
CA ALA A 112 -1.67 3.83 -5.28
C ALA A 112 -2.34 2.76 -4.40
N LEU A 113 -1.55 1.82 -3.85
CA LEU A 113 -2.02 0.79 -2.93
C LEU A 113 -1.59 1.04 -1.47
N TYR A 114 -1.29 2.28 -1.10
CA TYR A 114 -0.82 2.60 0.25
C TYR A 114 -1.79 2.15 1.35
N ALA A 115 -3.10 2.29 1.12
CA ALA A 115 -4.16 1.86 2.05
C ALA A 115 -4.12 0.35 2.35
N ALA A 116 -3.54 -0.47 1.47
CA ALA A 116 -3.38 -1.90 1.70
C ALA A 116 -2.59 -2.20 2.98
N ARG A 117 -1.69 -1.32 3.40
CA ARG A 117 -0.90 -1.47 4.64
C ARG A 117 -1.76 -1.58 5.91
N ASN A 118 -3.00 -1.11 5.88
CA ASN A 118 -3.93 -1.28 7.00
C ASN A 118 -4.38 -2.72 7.18
N PHE A 119 -4.42 -3.50 6.11
CA PHE A 119 -4.99 -4.86 6.07
C PHE A 119 -3.93 -5.95 5.85
N TYR A 120 -2.80 -5.59 5.23
CA TYR A 120 -1.80 -6.52 4.72
C TYR A 120 -0.40 -6.28 5.28
N THR A 121 0.38 -7.35 5.34
CA THR A 121 1.83 -7.28 5.31
C THR A 121 2.25 -7.31 3.83
N VAL A 122 3.08 -6.37 3.42
CA VAL A 122 3.48 -6.21 2.01
C VAL A 122 4.91 -6.73 1.85
N HIS A 123 5.10 -7.66 0.92
CA HIS A 123 6.40 -8.17 0.53
C HIS A 123 6.69 -7.72 -0.90
N ARG A 124 7.86 -7.16 -1.13
CA ARG A 124 8.38 -6.85 -2.46
C ARG A 124 9.39 -7.93 -2.85
N GLU A 125 9.40 -8.28 -4.12
CA GLU A 125 10.32 -9.30 -4.66
C GLU A 125 10.27 -10.61 -3.85
N LEU A 126 9.04 -11.08 -3.54
CA LEU A 126 8.89 -12.35 -2.83
C LEU A 126 9.33 -13.49 -3.72
N ALA A 127 10.33 -14.23 -3.24
CA ALA A 127 10.80 -15.44 -3.93
C ALA A 127 9.71 -16.50 -3.94
N GLY A 128 9.41 -17.04 -5.13
CA GLY A 128 8.48 -18.14 -5.34
C GLY A 128 8.98 -19.03 -6.46
N GLY A 129 8.96 -20.33 -6.28
CA GLY A 129 9.28 -21.36 -7.29
C GLY A 129 10.41 -20.98 -8.25
N LYS A 130 10.05 -20.41 -9.39
CA LYS A 130 10.96 -20.09 -10.51
C LYS A 130 11.26 -18.58 -10.66
N GLY A 131 11.12 -17.76 -9.60
CA GLY A 131 11.42 -16.33 -9.68
C GLY A 131 10.88 -15.52 -8.51
N PHE A 132 10.67 -14.21 -8.74
CA PHE A 132 10.17 -13.27 -7.75
C PHE A 132 8.88 -12.64 -8.26
N ALA A 133 7.88 -12.50 -7.37
CA ALA A 133 6.71 -11.67 -7.62
C ALA A 133 7.04 -10.23 -7.25
N ASP A 134 6.60 -9.25 -8.03
CA ASP A 134 6.93 -7.84 -7.80
C ASP A 134 6.39 -7.36 -6.44
N MET A 135 5.15 -7.70 -6.13
CA MET A 135 4.54 -7.39 -4.82
C MET A 135 3.56 -8.50 -4.40
N VAL A 136 3.65 -8.89 -3.13
CA VAL A 136 2.71 -9.82 -2.50
C VAL A 136 2.13 -9.19 -1.24
N TYR A 137 0.82 -9.25 -1.11
CA TYR A 137 0.05 -8.72 0.00
C TYR A 137 -0.55 -9.88 0.78
N ILE A 138 -0.02 -10.13 1.97
CA ILE A 138 -0.47 -11.19 2.89
C ILE A 138 -1.43 -10.57 3.90
N PRO A 139 -2.69 -11.05 4.02
CA PRO A 139 -3.62 -10.56 5.01
C PRO A 139 -3.06 -10.66 6.43
N ARG A 140 -3.21 -9.60 7.20
CA ARG A 140 -2.87 -9.65 8.63
C ARG A 140 -3.85 -10.58 9.35
N LYS A 141 -3.40 -11.24 10.41
CA LYS A 141 -4.21 -12.17 11.23
C LYS A 141 -5.55 -11.59 11.69
N LYS A 142 -5.66 -10.26 11.78
CA LYS A 142 -6.89 -9.54 12.14
C LYS A 142 -7.94 -9.52 11.02
N TYR A 143 -7.54 -9.79 9.77
CA TYR A 143 -8.38 -9.69 8.57
C TYR A 143 -8.30 -10.97 7.72
N PRO A 144 -8.60 -12.14 8.29
CA PRO A 144 -8.46 -13.43 7.62
C PRO A 144 -9.42 -13.60 6.43
N GLU A 145 -10.48 -12.80 6.38
CA GLU A 145 -11.47 -12.79 5.29
C GLU A 145 -10.98 -12.09 4.03
N LYS A 146 -9.90 -11.31 4.12
CA LYS A 146 -9.35 -10.60 2.96
C LYS A 146 -8.55 -11.55 2.07
N PRO A 147 -8.68 -11.45 0.74
CA PRO A 147 -7.87 -12.26 -0.17
C PRO A 147 -6.39 -11.88 -0.07
N ALA A 148 -5.49 -12.85 -0.17
CA ALA A 148 -4.11 -12.56 -0.48
C ALA A 148 -4.00 -12.03 -1.92
N LEU A 149 -3.03 -11.16 -2.21
CA LEU A 149 -2.85 -10.59 -3.54
C LEU A 149 -1.43 -10.86 -4.03
N VAL A 150 -1.31 -11.33 -5.27
CA VAL A 150 -0.05 -11.36 -6.02
C VAL A 150 -0.16 -10.35 -7.14
N VAL A 151 0.68 -9.33 -7.11
CA VAL A 151 0.70 -8.26 -8.10
C VAL A 151 1.96 -8.36 -8.93
N GLU A 152 1.79 -8.41 -10.24
CA GLU A 152 2.86 -8.42 -11.22
C GLU A 152 2.72 -7.22 -12.14
N LEU A 153 3.83 -6.54 -12.40
CA LEU A 153 3.88 -5.32 -13.19
C LEU A 153 4.49 -5.60 -14.55
N LYS A 154 4.03 -4.88 -15.55
CA LYS A 154 4.60 -4.89 -16.89
C LYS A 154 4.73 -3.47 -17.41
N TRP A 155 5.80 -3.24 -18.09
CA TRP A 155 6.10 -2.00 -18.78
C TRP A 155 6.12 -2.27 -20.29
N ASP A 156 5.26 -1.56 -21.02
CA ASP A 156 5.13 -1.66 -22.49
C ASP A 156 4.90 -3.11 -23.00
N LYS A 157 4.11 -3.89 -22.23
CA LYS A 157 3.77 -5.28 -22.58
C LYS A 157 2.25 -5.49 -22.49
N SER A 158 1.77 -6.37 -21.57
CA SER A 158 0.34 -6.54 -21.33
C SER A 158 0.04 -7.00 -19.89
N ALA A 159 -1.11 -6.59 -19.37
CA ALA A 159 -1.60 -7.04 -18.07
C ALA A 159 -1.92 -8.54 -18.06
N ALA A 160 -2.43 -9.10 -19.16
CA ALA A 160 -2.62 -10.55 -19.32
C ALA A 160 -1.30 -11.32 -19.29
N GLY A 161 -0.22 -10.74 -19.86
CA GLY A 161 1.14 -11.29 -19.79
C GLY A 161 1.66 -11.32 -18.34
N ALA A 162 1.31 -10.34 -17.51
CA ALA A 162 1.62 -10.37 -16.09
C ALA A 162 0.95 -11.56 -15.39
N ILE A 163 -0.33 -11.78 -15.60
CA ILE A 163 -1.06 -12.96 -15.07
C ILE A 163 -0.42 -14.29 -15.51
N SER A 164 -0.08 -14.37 -16.80
CA SER A 164 0.60 -15.57 -17.34
C SER A 164 1.95 -15.82 -16.66
N GLN A 165 2.68 -14.76 -16.33
CA GLN A 165 3.94 -14.85 -15.59
C GLN A 165 3.72 -15.34 -14.16
N ILE A 166 2.72 -14.81 -13.43
CA ILE A 166 2.40 -15.28 -12.06
C ILE A 166 2.16 -16.79 -12.08
N LYS A 167 1.32 -17.26 -13.00
CA LYS A 167 0.97 -18.68 -13.13
C LYS A 167 2.18 -19.54 -13.52
N GLY A 168 3.00 -19.07 -14.47
CA GLY A 168 4.15 -19.83 -15.00
C GLY A 168 5.32 -19.94 -14.03
N LYS A 169 5.46 -19.03 -13.10
CA LYS A 169 6.56 -19.00 -12.11
C LYS A 169 6.20 -19.67 -10.77
N GLU A 170 5.01 -20.24 -10.65
CA GLU A 170 4.59 -21.02 -9.48
C GLU A 170 4.66 -20.21 -8.16
N TYR A 171 4.49 -18.88 -8.22
CA TYR A 171 4.48 -18.02 -7.02
C TYR A 171 3.41 -18.43 -6.00
N CYS A 172 2.33 -19.03 -6.50
CA CYS A 172 1.21 -19.45 -5.68
C CYS A 172 1.50 -20.66 -4.80
N GLU A 173 2.59 -21.41 -5.04
CA GLU A 173 2.97 -22.54 -4.18
C GLU A 173 3.39 -22.09 -2.78
N SER A 174 4.09 -20.95 -2.68
CA SER A 174 4.44 -20.35 -1.37
C SER A 174 3.25 -19.73 -0.64
N LEU A 175 2.08 -19.67 -1.27
CA LEU A 175 0.83 -19.11 -0.76
C LEU A 175 -0.28 -20.17 -0.65
N GLU A 176 0.09 -21.44 -0.49
CA GLU A 176 -0.88 -22.57 -0.41
C GLU A 176 -1.93 -22.39 0.68
N GLU A 177 -1.59 -21.75 1.80
CA GLU A 177 -2.53 -21.46 2.88
C GLU A 177 -3.66 -20.48 2.49
N TYR A 178 -3.49 -19.75 1.38
CA TYR A 178 -4.49 -18.79 0.84
C TYR A 178 -5.26 -19.35 -0.36
N GLN A 179 -5.14 -20.65 -0.66
CA GLN A 179 -5.90 -21.28 -1.76
C GLN A 179 -7.40 -21.09 -1.56
N GLY A 180 -8.08 -20.64 -2.63
CA GLY A 180 -9.50 -20.29 -2.59
C GLY A 180 -9.80 -18.86 -2.11
N ASN A 181 -8.76 -18.10 -1.66
CA ASN A 181 -8.88 -16.69 -1.33
C ASN A 181 -7.61 -15.92 -1.76
N LEU A 182 -7.19 -16.12 -3.00
CA LEU A 182 -6.00 -15.52 -3.62
C LEU A 182 -6.38 -14.86 -4.95
N LEU A 183 -6.05 -13.58 -5.09
CA LEU A 183 -6.24 -12.82 -6.32
C LEU A 183 -4.88 -12.56 -7.00
N LEU A 184 -4.85 -12.81 -8.30
CA LEU A 184 -3.74 -12.48 -9.18
C LEU A 184 -4.08 -11.15 -9.85
N VAL A 185 -3.21 -10.17 -9.74
CA VAL A 185 -3.41 -8.81 -10.26
C VAL A 185 -2.26 -8.48 -11.22
N GLY A 186 -2.57 -8.42 -12.51
CA GLY A 186 -1.63 -8.00 -13.54
C GLY A 186 -1.86 -6.54 -13.89
N ILE A 187 -0.82 -5.71 -13.85
CA ILE A 187 -0.88 -4.28 -14.19
C ILE A 187 0.14 -4.02 -15.28
N ASN A 188 -0.26 -3.26 -16.31
CA ASN A 188 0.65 -2.83 -17.38
C ASN A 188 0.49 -1.33 -17.63
N TYR A 189 1.61 -0.68 -17.95
CA TYR A 189 1.65 0.66 -18.50
C TYR A 189 2.13 0.62 -19.95
N ASP A 190 1.36 1.21 -20.86
CA ASP A 190 1.72 1.35 -22.27
C ASP A 190 2.33 2.74 -22.49
N VAL A 191 3.57 2.77 -22.95
CA VAL A 191 4.34 4.02 -23.15
C VAL A 191 3.80 4.85 -24.29
N LYS A 192 3.20 4.22 -25.31
CA LYS A 192 2.69 4.91 -26.51
C LYS A 192 1.36 5.58 -26.26
N THR A 193 0.42 4.85 -25.65
CA THR A 193 -0.91 5.38 -25.32
C THR A 193 -0.93 6.14 -24.01
N LYS A 194 0.08 5.95 -23.14
CA LYS A 194 0.15 6.47 -21.76
C LYS A 194 -0.99 5.96 -20.87
N GLU A 195 -1.48 4.77 -21.17
CA GLU A 195 -2.59 4.16 -20.45
C GLU A 195 -2.12 3.03 -19.53
N HIS A 196 -2.82 2.89 -18.42
CA HIS A 196 -2.70 1.73 -17.57
C HIS A 196 -3.78 0.72 -17.93
N SER A 197 -3.44 -0.55 -17.84
CA SER A 197 -4.39 -1.65 -17.95
C SER A 197 -4.21 -2.61 -16.76
N CYS A 198 -5.32 -3.23 -16.36
CA CYS A 198 -5.33 -4.19 -15.26
C CYS A 198 -6.12 -5.43 -15.66
N VAL A 199 -5.67 -6.58 -15.17
CA VAL A 199 -6.40 -7.85 -15.22
C VAL A 199 -6.37 -8.45 -13.82
N ILE A 200 -7.53 -8.93 -13.35
CA ILE A 200 -7.66 -9.57 -12.04
C ILE A 200 -8.27 -10.96 -12.24
N GLU A 201 -7.60 -11.97 -11.72
CA GLU A 201 -8.08 -13.35 -11.76
C GLU A 201 -8.06 -13.96 -10.36
N GLU A 202 -9.03 -14.81 -10.08
CA GLU A 202 -9.00 -15.67 -8.90
C GLU A 202 -8.09 -16.87 -9.15
N PHE A 203 -7.21 -17.18 -8.20
CA PHE A 203 -6.39 -18.37 -8.31
C PHE A 203 -7.20 -19.60 -7.86
N VAL A 204 -7.57 -20.42 -8.82
CA VAL A 204 -8.19 -21.74 -8.60
C VAL A 204 -7.21 -22.79 -9.06
N LYS A 205 -6.86 -23.71 -8.16
CA LYS A 205 -5.96 -24.84 -8.47
C LYS A 205 -6.76 -26.04 -8.99
#